data_3717ef211d03787591ce55ce96b92976
#
_entry.id   3717ef211d03787591ce55ce96b92976
#
_cell.length_a   1.000
_cell.length_b   1.000
_cell.length_c   1.000
_cell.angle_alpha   90.00
_cell.angle_beta   90.00
_cell.angle_gamma   90.00
#
_symmetry.space_group_name_H-M   'P 1'
#
loop_
_entity.id
_entity.type
_entity.pdbx_description
1 polymer ?
#
loop_
_entity_poly.entity_id
_entity_poly.type
_entity_poly.pdbx_seq_one_letter_code
_entity_poly.pdbx_strand_id
1 'polypeptide(L)'
;NNLSVVGPNKWFDAGDTRFHPDNLVVDARNANFIAIIEKATGKVVWNLGPNLLPPNPKTGNQVPRPVDQFVGQHDAHFIPPGLPGAGNLLVFDNQGSAGYPPAPLSPTSGSRVLEIDPTTRQIVWQYTAQSSGQPDWAFFSSFISSARRLPNGNTLIDEGMTGRFFQVTAHGEIVWEYVSPYFGKAPHGDGVSNWVYRATPVPYDWAPQGTARSEQAVVPKVPGAAPSQTASAD
;
A
#
# COMPACT_ATOMS: atom_id res chain seq x y z
N ASN A 1 9.68 5.32 4.09
CA ASN A 1 8.65 4.38 4.49
C ASN A 1 8.91 2.96 4.09
N ASN A 2 9.46 2.72 2.90
CA ASN A 2 9.85 1.39 2.50
C ASN A 2 11.28 1.37 2.00
N LEU A 3 11.97 0.29 2.30
CA LEU A 3 13.25 -0.08 1.74
C LEU A 3 13.17 -1.58 1.42
N SER A 4 13.28 -1.93 0.16
CA SER A 4 13.27 -3.32 -0.30
C SER A 4 14.31 -3.51 -1.40
N VAL A 5 14.57 -4.76 -1.78
CA VAL A 5 15.34 -5.06 -2.98
C VAL A 5 14.42 -5.11 -4.19
N VAL A 6 14.95 -4.81 -5.36
CA VAL A 6 14.22 -4.97 -6.62
C VAL A 6 13.84 -6.44 -6.83
N GLY A 7 14.75 -7.36 -6.55
CA GLY A 7 14.57 -8.81 -6.73
C GLY A 7 14.64 -9.26 -8.19
N PRO A 8 14.61 -10.57 -8.42
CA PRO A 8 14.58 -11.14 -9.78
C PRO A 8 13.41 -10.60 -10.58
N ASN A 9 13.64 -10.19 -11.82
CA ASN A 9 12.58 -9.58 -12.64
C ASN A 9 12.91 -9.64 -14.15
N LYS A 10 11.85 -9.64 -14.95
CA LYS A 10 11.90 -9.73 -16.41
C LYS A 10 12.65 -8.58 -17.10
N TRP A 11 12.74 -7.42 -16.46
CA TRP A 11 13.37 -6.24 -17.04
C TRP A 11 14.88 -6.35 -17.03
N PHE A 12 15.45 -6.82 -15.92
CA PHE A 12 16.86 -7.11 -15.83
C PHE A 12 17.25 -8.26 -16.77
N ASP A 13 16.42 -9.30 -16.84
CA ASP A 13 16.62 -10.43 -17.75
C ASP A 13 16.60 -9.99 -19.23
N ALA A 14 15.84 -8.91 -19.54
CA ALA A 14 15.81 -8.29 -20.85
C ALA A 14 16.96 -7.28 -21.09
N GLY A 15 17.89 -7.12 -20.13
CA GLY A 15 19.08 -6.29 -20.25
C GLY A 15 18.99 -4.88 -19.65
N ASP A 16 17.89 -4.53 -18.99
CA ASP A 16 17.77 -3.22 -18.33
C ASP A 16 18.43 -3.23 -16.94
N THR A 17 19.67 -2.76 -16.89
CA THR A 17 20.50 -2.78 -15.66
C THR A 17 19.99 -1.90 -14.54
N ARG A 18 19.09 -0.96 -14.80
CA ARG A 18 18.44 -0.14 -13.75
C ARG A 18 17.71 -1.03 -12.75
N PHE A 19 17.17 -2.15 -13.19
CA PHE A 19 16.38 -3.09 -12.40
C PHE A 19 17.18 -4.30 -11.92
N HIS A 20 18.51 -4.11 -11.70
CA HIS A 20 19.35 -5.18 -11.14
C HIS A 20 18.74 -5.74 -9.84
N PRO A 21 18.66 -7.05 -9.65
CA PRO A 21 17.96 -7.67 -8.50
C PRO A 21 18.43 -7.18 -7.12
N ASP A 22 19.71 -6.86 -6.99
CA ASP A 22 20.29 -6.39 -5.73
C ASP A 22 20.08 -4.89 -5.47
N ASN A 23 19.58 -4.13 -6.45
CA ASN A 23 19.32 -2.71 -6.27
C ASN A 23 18.21 -2.48 -5.24
N LEU A 24 18.24 -1.32 -4.61
CA LEU A 24 17.35 -0.97 -3.51
C LEU A 24 16.21 -0.08 -4.01
N VAL A 25 14.98 -0.46 -3.70
CA VAL A 25 13.79 0.38 -3.87
C VAL A 25 13.58 1.18 -2.60
N VAL A 26 13.60 2.50 -2.72
CA VAL A 26 13.35 3.45 -1.64
C VAL A 26 12.04 4.17 -1.91
N ASP A 27 11.16 4.17 -0.93
CA ASP A 27 9.88 4.87 -0.95
C ASP A 27 9.89 5.97 0.12
N ALA A 28 9.86 7.22 -0.29
CA ALA A 28 9.97 8.39 0.58
C ALA A 28 8.64 9.16 0.64
N ARG A 29 7.79 8.81 1.62
CA ARG A 29 6.47 9.40 1.85
C ARG A 29 6.48 10.92 1.85
N ASN A 30 7.31 11.53 2.69
CA ASN A 30 7.30 12.97 2.89
C ASN A 30 7.94 13.75 1.74
N ALA A 31 8.59 13.08 0.82
CA ALA A 31 9.18 13.66 -0.38
C ALA A 31 8.43 13.27 -1.66
N ASN A 32 7.37 12.47 -1.53
CA ASN A 32 6.50 12.04 -2.65
C ASN A 32 7.28 11.44 -3.82
N PHE A 33 8.30 10.62 -3.56
CA PHE A 33 9.02 9.93 -4.62
C PHE A 33 9.31 8.47 -4.28
N ILE A 34 9.55 7.69 -5.32
CA ILE A 34 10.09 6.33 -5.29
C ILE A 34 11.36 6.35 -6.12
N ALA A 35 12.44 5.76 -5.61
CA ALA A 35 13.70 5.69 -6.33
C ALA A 35 14.30 4.29 -6.28
N ILE A 36 15.08 3.94 -7.31
CA ILE A 36 15.94 2.76 -7.29
C ILE A 36 17.39 3.25 -7.16
N ILE A 37 18.05 2.74 -6.13
CA ILE A 37 19.45 3.04 -5.84
C ILE A 37 20.27 1.81 -6.26
N GLU A 38 21.24 2.02 -7.12
CA GLU A 38 22.22 1.00 -7.46
C GLU A 38 23.07 0.69 -6.23
N LYS A 39 22.95 -0.55 -5.72
CA LYS A 39 23.60 -0.96 -4.47
C LYS A 39 25.12 -0.83 -4.55
N ALA A 40 25.71 -1.10 -5.71
CA ALA A 40 27.16 -1.08 -5.89
C ALA A 40 27.77 0.33 -5.82
N THR A 41 27.04 1.36 -6.24
CA THR A 41 27.57 2.72 -6.38
C THR A 41 26.88 3.77 -5.52
N GLY A 42 25.71 3.45 -4.96
CA GLY A 42 24.85 4.39 -4.25
C GLY A 42 24.14 5.41 -5.14
N LYS A 43 24.21 5.27 -6.46
CA LYS A 43 23.58 6.20 -7.40
C LYS A 43 22.10 5.86 -7.59
N VAL A 44 21.28 6.90 -7.74
CA VAL A 44 19.91 6.75 -8.20
C VAL A 44 19.92 6.43 -9.70
N VAL A 45 19.42 5.26 -10.08
CA VAL A 45 19.39 4.78 -11.47
C VAL A 45 17.98 4.86 -12.08
N TRP A 46 16.95 5.01 -11.25
CA TRP A 46 15.58 5.22 -11.67
C TRP A 46 14.80 5.97 -10.58
N ASN A 47 13.83 6.79 -10.97
CA ASN A 47 12.95 7.47 -10.01
C ASN A 47 11.58 7.78 -10.61
N LEU A 48 10.60 7.93 -9.74
CA LEU A 48 9.24 8.37 -10.05
C LEU A 48 8.78 9.37 -8.98
N GLY A 49 8.20 10.54 -9.42
CA GLY A 49 7.92 11.67 -8.54
C GLY A 49 9.17 12.36 -7.99
N PRO A 50 9.03 13.46 -7.21
CA PRO A 50 7.80 14.25 -7.13
C PRO A 50 7.51 14.99 -8.42
N ASN A 51 6.26 15.43 -8.61
CA ASN A 51 5.93 16.31 -9.74
C ASN A 51 6.34 17.75 -9.40
N LEU A 52 7.48 18.18 -9.93
CA LEU A 52 8.01 19.53 -9.73
C LEU A 52 7.73 20.48 -10.91
N LEU A 53 6.78 20.13 -11.78
CA LEU A 53 6.39 21.02 -12.87
C LEU A 53 5.79 22.32 -12.30
N PRO A 54 6.10 23.46 -12.90
CA PRO A 54 5.50 24.72 -12.48
C PRO A 54 3.98 24.66 -12.63
N PRO A 55 3.24 25.41 -11.78
CA PRO A 55 1.80 25.51 -11.91
C PRO A 55 1.39 25.98 -13.31
N ASN A 56 0.25 25.51 -13.79
CA ASN A 56 -0.32 26.01 -15.03
C ASN A 56 -0.54 27.54 -14.89
N PRO A 57 0.04 28.36 -15.77
CA PRO A 57 -0.02 29.81 -15.64
C PRO A 57 -1.45 30.38 -15.76
N LYS A 58 -2.39 29.62 -16.32
CA LYS A 58 -3.79 30.04 -16.44
C LYS A 58 -4.66 29.68 -15.23
N THR A 59 -4.36 28.61 -14.55
CA THR A 59 -5.19 28.09 -13.44
C THR A 59 -4.51 28.13 -12.08
N GLY A 60 -3.20 28.37 -12.03
CA GLY A 60 -2.41 28.24 -10.82
C GLY A 60 -2.21 26.80 -10.33
N ASN A 61 -2.87 25.82 -10.95
CA ASN A 61 -2.80 24.43 -10.58
C ASN A 61 -1.69 23.70 -11.33
N GLN A 62 -1.01 22.79 -10.67
CA GLN A 62 -0.10 21.89 -11.35
C GLN A 62 -0.89 21.00 -12.33
N VAL A 63 -0.28 20.67 -13.46
CA VAL A 63 -0.86 19.73 -14.42
C VAL A 63 -0.64 18.32 -13.89
N PRO A 64 -1.68 17.58 -13.52
CA PRO A 64 -1.53 16.23 -12.99
C PRO A 64 -0.95 15.28 -14.05
N ARG A 65 0.03 14.47 -13.62
CA ARG A 65 0.42 13.26 -14.34
C ARG A 65 0.04 12.03 -13.50
N PRO A 66 -0.59 11.00 -14.06
CA PRO A 66 -1.20 9.92 -13.29
C PRO A 66 -0.30 9.26 -12.26
N VAL A 67 0.98 9.04 -12.59
CA VAL A 67 1.93 8.38 -11.68
C VAL A 67 2.85 9.33 -10.90
N ASP A 68 3.00 10.58 -11.33
CA ASP A 68 3.87 11.56 -10.66
C ASP A 68 3.17 12.24 -9.47
N GLN A 69 1.93 11.87 -9.23
CA GLN A 69 1.05 12.53 -8.27
C GLN A 69 0.80 11.67 -7.03
N PHE A 70 1.79 10.87 -6.65
CA PHE A 70 1.70 10.25 -5.34
C PHE A 70 1.63 11.32 -4.26
N VAL A 71 0.79 11.07 -3.29
CA VAL A 71 0.71 11.92 -2.11
C VAL A 71 0.79 11.05 -0.88
N GLY A 72 1.97 11.03 -0.26
CA GLY A 72 2.20 10.31 0.96
C GLY A 72 2.19 8.79 0.83
N GLN A 73 2.62 8.27 -0.32
CA GLN A 73 2.58 6.85 -0.67
C GLN A 73 3.37 5.95 0.30
N HIS A 74 3.01 4.66 0.32
CA HIS A 74 3.63 3.62 1.13
C HIS A 74 3.83 2.33 0.35
N ASP A 75 4.76 1.51 0.86
CA ASP A 75 4.96 0.12 0.49
C ASP A 75 5.27 -0.13 -0.99
N ALA A 76 5.99 0.80 -1.64
CA ALA A 76 6.42 0.60 -3.02
C ALA A 76 7.41 -0.58 -3.12
N HIS A 77 7.09 -1.57 -3.94
CA HIS A 77 7.91 -2.75 -4.16
C HIS A 77 7.63 -3.38 -5.53
N PHE A 78 8.57 -4.17 -6.02
CA PHE A 78 8.35 -4.96 -7.24
C PHE A 78 7.53 -6.20 -6.93
N ILE A 79 6.53 -6.49 -7.78
CA ILE A 79 5.75 -7.73 -7.69
C ILE A 79 6.69 -8.90 -7.99
N PRO A 80 6.80 -9.89 -7.06
CA PRO A 80 7.73 -11.01 -7.22
C PRO A 80 7.44 -11.89 -8.44
N PRO A 81 8.45 -12.62 -8.95
CA PRO A 81 8.26 -13.62 -9.99
C PRO A 81 7.20 -14.65 -9.62
N GLY A 82 6.46 -15.13 -10.62
CA GLY A 82 5.40 -16.14 -10.45
C GLY A 82 4.04 -15.56 -10.04
N LEU A 83 3.95 -14.26 -9.72
CA LEU A 83 2.68 -13.60 -9.44
C LEU A 83 2.21 -12.80 -10.66
N PRO A 84 0.88 -12.63 -10.83
CA PRO A 84 0.35 -11.74 -11.86
C PRO A 84 0.88 -10.32 -11.72
N GLY A 85 1.38 -9.75 -12.84
CA GLY A 85 2.03 -8.44 -12.84
C GLY A 85 3.51 -8.48 -12.43
N ALA A 86 4.13 -9.67 -12.33
CA ALA A 86 5.54 -9.83 -11.96
C ALA A 86 6.48 -8.86 -12.69
N GLY A 87 7.33 -8.17 -11.91
CA GLY A 87 8.26 -7.15 -12.40
C GLY A 87 7.67 -5.74 -12.49
N ASN A 88 6.36 -5.55 -12.31
CA ASN A 88 5.79 -4.23 -12.17
C ASN A 88 5.95 -3.71 -10.73
N LEU A 89 5.89 -2.40 -10.55
CA LEU A 89 5.92 -1.75 -9.24
C LEU A 89 4.50 -1.67 -8.69
N LEU A 90 4.29 -2.18 -7.47
CA LEU A 90 3.03 -2.03 -6.74
C LEU A 90 3.23 -1.02 -5.62
N VAL A 91 2.29 -0.08 -5.45
CA VAL A 91 2.37 0.98 -4.45
C VAL A 91 1.00 1.35 -3.91
N PHE A 92 0.92 1.59 -2.59
CA PHE A 92 -0.24 2.18 -1.95
C PHE A 92 -0.08 3.70 -1.96
N ASP A 93 -0.89 4.39 -2.75
CA ASP A 93 -0.92 5.86 -2.83
C ASP A 93 -1.99 6.41 -1.89
N ASN A 94 -1.56 6.91 -0.76
CA ASN A 94 -2.45 7.32 0.33
C ASN A 94 -3.33 8.51 -0.02
N GLN A 95 -2.89 9.41 -0.89
CA GLN A 95 -3.55 10.70 -1.15
C GLN A 95 -3.75 11.53 0.14
N GLY A 96 -2.89 11.28 1.12
CA GLY A 96 -2.85 12.00 2.38
C GLY A 96 -1.89 13.19 2.33
N SER A 97 -1.95 14.09 3.30
CA SER A 97 -0.99 15.20 3.37
C SER A 97 0.44 14.68 3.50
N ALA A 98 1.36 15.25 2.73
CA ALA A 98 2.76 14.89 2.72
C ALA A 98 3.65 16.14 2.77
N GLY A 99 4.90 15.97 3.24
CA GLY A 99 5.75 17.08 3.60
C GLY A 99 6.26 17.93 2.45
N TYR A 100 6.71 17.31 1.33
CA TYR A 100 7.31 18.06 0.23
C TYR A 100 7.18 17.31 -1.11
N PRO A 101 6.72 18.01 -2.19
CA PRO A 101 6.01 19.28 -2.07
C PRO A 101 4.76 19.14 -1.21
N PRO A 102 4.36 20.18 -0.47
CA PRO A 102 3.19 20.08 0.37
C PRO A 102 1.95 19.83 -0.48
N ALA A 103 1.18 18.83 -0.07
CA ALA A 103 -0.09 18.49 -0.70
C ALA A 103 -1.19 18.55 0.36
N PRO A 104 -2.32 19.18 0.06
CA PRO A 104 -3.44 19.20 0.98
C PRO A 104 -4.03 17.81 1.15
N LEU A 105 -4.52 17.53 2.36
CA LEU A 105 -5.32 16.34 2.62
C LEU A 105 -6.62 16.43 1.84
N SER A 106 -6.92 15.41 1.05
CA SER A 106 -8.18 15.34 0.28
C SER A 106 -8.83 13.97 0.45
N PRO A 107 -9.53 13.75 1.58
CA PRO A 107 -10.20 12.47 1.81
C PRO A 107 -11.30 12.18 0.77
N THR A 108 -11.80 13.19 0.10
CA THR A 108 -12.80 13.02 -0.98
C THR A 108 -12.22 12.40 -2.24
N SER A 109 -10.90 12.44 -2.41
CA SER A 109 -10.23 11.77 -3.53
C SER A 109 -9.98 10.28 -3.26
N GLY A 110 -10.07 9.86 -1.98
CA GLY A 110 -9.75 8.50 -1.55
C GLY A 110 -8.27 8.14 -1.70
N SER A 111 -7.90 6.98 -1.18
CA SER A 111 -6.63 6.32 -1.49
C SER A 111 -6.74 5.48 -2.76
N ARG A 112 -5.61 5.04 -3.29
CA ARG A 112 -5.58 4.13 -4.43
C ARG A 112 -4.39 3.17 -4.32
N VAL A 113 -4.51 2.02 -4.95
CA VAL A 113 -3.40 1.09 -5.17
C VAL A 113 -3.04 1.13 -6.65
N LEU A 114 -1.77 1.29 -6.95
CA LEU A 114 -1.27 1.43 -8.32
C LEU A 114 -0.31 0.28 -8.64
N GLU A 115 -0.52 -0.35 -9.80
CA GLU A 115 0.48 -1.18 -10.46
C GLU A 115 1.04 -0.40 -11.64
N ILE A 116 2.35 -0.23 -11.67
CA ILE A 116 3.06 0.64 -12.61
C ILE A 116 4.10 -0.18 -13.37
N ASP A 117 4.08 -0.10 -14.70
CA ASP A 117 5.19 -0.56 -15.52
C ASP A 117 6.39 0.38 -15.28
N PRO A 118 7.50 -0.11 -14.71
CA PRO A 118 8.61 0.76 -14.34
C PRO A 118 9.41 1.27 -15.54
N THR A 119 9.28 0.65 -16.72
CA THR A 119 9.99 1.05 -17.94
C THR A 119 9.29 2.21 -18.64
N THR A 120 7.96 2.17 -18.71
CA THR A 120 7.12 3.19 -19.35
C THR A 120 6.59 4.22 -18.36
N ARG A 121 6.60 3.91 -17.08
CA ARG A 121 6.00 4.71 -16.00
C ARG A 121 4.49 4.88 -16.14
N GLN A 122 3.83 3.93 -16.81
CA GLN A 122 2.38 3.94 -16.99
C GLN A 122 1.69 3.09 -15.91
N ILE A 123 0.54 3.56 -15.46
CA ILE A 123 -0.36 2.74 -14.64
C ILE A 123 -0.94 1.66 -15.54
N VAL A 124 -0.70 0.39 -15.20
CA VAL A 124 -1.24 -0.76 -15.91
C VAL A 124 -2.43 -1.39 -15.20
N TRP A 125 -2.57 -1.13 -13.92
CA TRP A 125 -3.74 -1.46 -13.12
C TRP A 125 -3.85 -0.50 -11.94
N GLN A 126 -5.07 -0.22 -11.51
CA GLN A 126 -5.32 0.52 -10.26
C GLN A 126 -6.58 0.02 -9.58
N TYR A 127 -6.59 0.20 -8.27
CA TYR A 127 -7.78 0.06 -7.43
C TYR A 127 -8.10 1.38 -6.74
N THR A 128 -9.35 1.77 -6.77
CA THR A 128 -9.95 2.88 -6.00
C THR A 128 -11.27 2.38 -5.40
N ALA A 129 -11.89 3.12 -4.48
CA ALA A 129 -13.21 2.75 -3.96
C ALA A 129 -14.24 2.59 -5.09
N GLN A 130 -14.18 3.42 -6.13
CA GLN A 130 -15.05 3.35 -7.31
C GLN A 130 -14.92 2.02 -8.06
N SER A 131 -13.75 1.37 -8.02
CA SER A 131 -13.56 0.04 -8.63
C SER A 131 -14.52 -1.02 -8.05
N SER A 132 -14.93 -0.83 -6.79
CA SER A 132 -15.90 -1.68 -6.09
C SER A 132 -17.30 -1.03 -6.01
N GLY A 133 -17.57 0.00 -6.80
CA GLY A 133 -18.86 0.71 -6.79
C GLY A 133 -19.10 1.55 -5.52
N GLN A 134 -18.05 1.85 -4.77
CA GLN A 134 -18.14 2.63 -3.53
C GLN A 134 -17.74 4.09 -3.76
N PRO A 135 -18.20 5.04 -2.96
CA PRO A 135 -17.75 6.43 -3.02
C PRO A 135 -16.29 6.55 -2.60
N ASP A 136 -15.57 7.54 -3.13
CA ASP A 136 -14.11 7.71 -2.94
C ASP A 136 -13.67 7.68 -1.48
N TRP A 137 -14.43 8.28 -0.59
CA TRP A 137 -14.12 8.31 0.84
C TRP A 137 -14.24 6.95 1.55
N ALA A 138 -14.83 5.93 0.91
CA ALA A 138 -14.96 4.60 1.47
C ALA A 138 -13.64 3.79 1.46
N PHE A 139 -12.60 4.33 0.84
CA PHE A 139 -11.25 3.79 0.86
C PHE A 139 -10.25 4.92 1.06
N PHE A 140 -9.89 5.20 2.31
CA PHE A 140 -8.96 6.28 2.63
C PHE A 140 -8.13 6.01 3.87
N SER A 141 -6.82 5.98 3.69
CA SER A 141 -5.83 5.96 4.76
C SER A 141 -4.76 7.01 4.48
N SER A 142 -4.71 8.09 5.26
CA SER A 142 -3.82 9.23 4.99
C SER A 142 -2.33 8.92 5.15
N PHE A 143 -1.97 7.83 5.82
CA PHE A 143 -0.61 7.35 6.00
C PHE A 143 -0.61 5.85 6.35
N ILE A 144 0.58 5.22 6.49
CA ILE A 144 0.74 3.77 6.65
C ILE A 144 0.07 3.00 5.49
N SER A 145 -0.28 1.74 5.67
CA SER A 145 -0.95 0.93 4.63
C SER A 145 0.01 0.18 3.71
N SER A 146 -0.53 -0.82 3.06
CA SER A 146 0.22 -1.67 2.12
C SER A 146 -0.70 -2.35 1.12
N ALA A 147 -0.10 -2.86 0.04
CA ALA A 147 -0.80 -3.73 -0.90
C ALA A 147 0.12 -4.86 -1.34
N ARG A 148 -0.41 -6.08 -1.49
CA ARG A 148 0.34 -7.26 -1.92
C ARG A 148 -0.41 -8.06 -2.96
N ARG A 149 0.25 -8.38 -4.07
CA ARG A 149 -0.29 -9.28 -5.06
C ARG A 149 -0.24 -10.72 -4.53
N LEU A 150 -1.36 -11.43 -4.68
CA LEU A 150 -1.51 -12.81 -4.22
C LEU A 150 -1.35 -13.82 -5.38
N PRO A 151 -1.02 -15.09 -5.07
CA PRO A 151 -0.88 -16.13 -6.11
C PRO A 151 -2.13 -16.36 -6.96
N ASN A 152 -3.31 -16.15 -6.39
CA ASN A 152 -4.59 -16.28 -7.11
C ASN A 152 -4.93 -15.07 -8.00
N GLY A 153 -4.05 -14.06 -8.05
CA GLY A 153 -4.24 -12.84 -8.85
C GLY A 153 -4.96 -11.71 -8.12
N ASN A 154 -5.53 -11.96 -6.95
CA ASN A 154 -6.12 -10.90 -6.14
C ASN A 154 -5.02 -9.99 -5.56
N THR A 155 -5.42 -8.83 -5.09
CA THR A 155 -4.56 -7.92 -4.32
C THR A 155 -5.08 -7.83 -2.90
N LEU A 156 -4.26 -8.20 -1.92
CA LEU A 156 -4.50 -7.94 -0.50
C LEU A 156 -4.16 -6.47 -0.25
N ILE A 157 -5.08 -5.74 0.35
CA ILE A 157 -4.94 -4.33 0.69
C ILE A 157 -5.10 -4.19 2.19
N ASP A 158 -4.16 -3.49 2.81
CA ASP A 158 -4.21 -3.05 4.21
C ASP A 158 -4.51 -1.55 4.24
N GLU A 159 -5.74 -1.20 4.60
CA GLU A 159 -6.17 0.16 4.87
C GLU A 159 -5.83 0.53 6.32
N GLY A 160 -4.55 0.84 6.52
CA GLY A 160 -3.90 0.77 7.83
C GLY A 160 -4.52 1.63 8.93
N MET A 161 -5.05 2.82 8.64
CA MET A 161 -5.64 3.70 9.66
C MET A 161 -6.97 3.19 10.22
N THR A 162 -7.64 2.33 9.50
CA THR A 162 -8.92 1.74 9.93
C THR A 162 -8.73 0.32 10.45
N GLY A 163 -7.50 -0.23 10.33
CA GLY A 163 -7.20 -1.62 10.63
C GLY A 163 -7.98 -2.60 9.75
N ARG A 164 -8.39 -2.15 8.57
CA ARG A 164 -9.17 -2.92 7.60
C ARG A 164 -8.24 -3.59 6.61
N PHE A 165 -8.44 -4.87 6.40
CA PHE A 165 -7.79 -5.67 5.36
C PHE A 165 -8.85 -6.17 4.40
N PHE A 166 -8.58 -6.12 3.13
CA PHE A 166 -9.49 -6.68 2.16
C PHE A 166 -8.77 -7.18 0.91
N GLN A 167 -9.37 -8.14 0.22
CA GLN A 167 -8.85 -8.63 -1.04
C GLN A 167 -9.76 -8.19 -2.18
N VAL A 168 -9.14 -7.71 -3.24
CA VAL A 168 -9.84 -7.34 -4.46
C VAL A 168 -9.38 -8.20 -5.64
N THR A 169 -10.31 -8.51 -6.54
CA THR A 169 -10.00 -9.15 -7.82
C THR A 169 -9.30 -8.16 -8.76
N ALA A 170 -8.80 -8.64 -9.89
CA ALA A 170 -8.26 -7.77 -10.94
C ALA A 170 -9.31 -6.76 -11.48
N HIS A 171 -10.61 -7.07 -11.31
CA HIS A 171 -11.72 -6.21 -11.74
C HIS A 171 -12.24 -5.28 -10.64
N GLY A 172 -11.63 -5.30 -9.45
CA GLY A 172 -11.98 -4.41 -8.34
C GLY A 172 -13.07 -4.93 -7.41
N GLU A 173 -13.53 -6.19 -7.56
CA GLU A 173 -14.52 -6.78 -6.67
C GLU A 173 -13.89 -7.13 -5.32
N ILE A 174 -14.49 -6.68 -4.21
CA ILE A 174 -14.08 -7.11 -2.86
C ILE A 174 -14.60 -8.53 -2.63
N VAL A 175 -13.66 -9.47 -2.42
CA VAL A 175 -13.97 -10.89 -2.23
C VAL A 175 -13.66 -11.41 -0.83
N TRP A 176 -13.01 -10.63 -0.02
CA TRP A 176 -12.71 -10.94 1.38
C TRP A 176 -12.45 -9.63 2.13
N GLU A 177 -12.86 -9.58 3.38
CA GLU A 177 -12.66 -8.44 4.25
C GLU A 177 -12.48 -8.87 5.71
N TYR A 178 -11.59 -8.18 6.41
CA TYR A 178 -11.34 -8.35 7.84
C TYR A 178 -10.99 -7.01 8.46
N VAL A 179 -11.53 -6.73 9.63
CA VAL A 179 -11.14 -5.56 10.42
C VAL A 179 -10.43 -6.03 11.68
N SER A 180 -9.23 -5.50 11.93
CA SER A 180 -8.44 -5.83 13.12
C SER A 180 -9.22 -5.45 14.39
N PRO A 181 -9.52 -6.42 15.23
CA PRO A 181 -10.20 -6.17 16.48
C PRO A 181 -9.25 -5.78 17.61
N TYR A 182 -7.96 -5.69 17.34
CA TYR A 182 -6.94 -5.38 18.34
C TYR A 182 -6.70 -3.89 18.41
N PHE A 183 -7.04 -3.30 19.53
CA PHE A 183 -6.84 -1.89 19.81
C PHE A 183 -5.70 -1.68 20.80
N GLY A 184 -4.90 -0.65 20.56
CA GLY A 184 -3.82 -0.21 21.43
C GLY A 184 -3.83 1.31 21.60
N LYS A 185 -2.91 1.85 22.41
CA LYS A 185 -2.73 3.30 22.51
C LYS A 185 -2.35 3.83 21.12
N ALA A 186 -3.05 4.88 20.68
CA ALA A 186 -2.72 5.53 19.43
C ALA A 186 -1.27 6.09 19.48
N PRO A 187 -0.49 6.00 18.40
CA PRO A 187 0.86 6.56 18.36
C PRO A 187 0.91 8.06 18.59
N HIS A 188 -0.18 8.76 18.31
CA HIS A 188 -0.35 10.20 18.50
C HIS A 188 -1.64 10.50 19.25
N GLY A 189 -1.54 11.33 20.30
CA GLY A 189 -2.67 11.68 21.16
C GLY A 189 -2.96 10.64 22.25
N ASP A 190 -4.08 10.82 22.95
CA ASP A 190 -4.49 10.01 24.10
C ASP A 190 -5.55 8.95 23.74
N GLY A 191 -5.85 8.78 22.47
CA GLY A 191 -6.85 7.84 21.99
C GLY A 191 -6.36 6.40 21.88
N VAL A 192 -7.26 5.54 21.43
CA VAL A 192 -6.95 4.15 21.03
C VAL A 192 -7.14 4.02 19.53
N SER A 193 -6.36 3.12 18.92
CA SER A 193 -6.47 2.81 17.49
C SER A 193 -6.21 1.34 17.25
N ASN A 194 -6.75 0.84 16.15
CA ASN A 194 -6.44 -0.48 15.59
C ASN A 194 -5.56 -0.37 14.32
N TRP A 195 -4.73 0.66 14.27
CA TRP A 195 -3.88 0.92 13.11
C TRP A 195 -2.91 -0.20 12.84
N VAL A 196 -2.78 -0.55 11.57
CA VAL A 196 -1.82 -1.53 11.08
C VAL A 196 -0.91 -0.87 10.05
N TYR A 197 0.39 -0.98 10.28
CA TYR A 197 1.37 -0.31 9.42
C TYR A 197 1.50 -1.00 8.06
N ARG A 198 1.54 -2.34 8.08
CA ARG A 198 1.74 -3.17 6.88
C ARG A 198 1.24 -4.59 7.11
N ALA A 199 0.66 -5.18 6.08
CA ALA A 199 0.31 -6.60 6.06
C ALA A 199 1.16 -7.34 5.01
N THR A 200 1.66 -8.51 5.40
CA THR A 200 2.37 -9.42 4.50
C THR A 200 1.69 -10.77 4.55
N PRO A 201 1.15 -11.28 3.44
CA PRO A 201 0.59 -12.61 3.41
C PRO A 201 1.69 -13.65 3.58
N VAL A 202 1.40 -14.68 4.35
CA VAL A 202 2.28 -15.83 4.55
C VAL A 202 1.54 -17.11 4.16
N PRO A 203 2.23 -18.13 3.62
CA PRO A 203 1.60 -19.40 3.31
C PRO A 203 1.22 -20.14 4.60
N TYR A 204 0.27 -21.06 4.49
CA TYR A 204 -0.22 -21.82 5.66
C TYR A 204 0.86 -22.71 6.32
N ASP A 205 1.84 -23.16 5.56
CA ASP A 205 2.96 -23.97 6.05
C ASP A 205 4.02 -23.14 6.76
N TRP A 206 3.94 -21.81 6.72
CA TRP A 206 4.78 -20.92 7.50
C TRP A 206 4.55 -21.05 9.00
N ALA A 207 3.31 -21.37 9.42
CA ALA A 207 3.01 -21.58 10.81
C ALA A 207 3.64 -22.91 11.32
N PRO A 208 4.18 -22.95 12.55
CA PRO A 208 4.76 -24.17 13.11
C PRO A 208 3.81 -25.36 13.02
N GLN A 209 4.39 -26.55 12.81
CA GLN A 209 3.59 -27.79 12.85
C GLN A 209 2.90 -27.93 14.20
N GLY A 210 1.62 -28.36 14.18
CA GLY A 210 0.80 -28.50 15.39
C GLY A 210 0.08 -27.22 15.80
N THR A 211 0.27 -26.10 15.09
CA THR A 211 -0.56 -24.90 15.31
C THR A 211 -2.01 -25.24 14.99
N ALA A 212 -2.90 -25.02 15.97
CA ALA A 212 -4.34 -25.18 15.76
C ALA A 212 -4.81 -24.24 14.64
N ARG A 213 -5.54 -24.79 13.67
CA ARG A 213 -6.11 -24.04 12.54
C ARG A 213 -7.63 -23.92 12.63
N SER A 214 -8.17 -24.11 13.83
CA SER A 214 -9.58 -23.86 14.11
C SER A 214 -9.80 -22.36 14.22
N GLU A 215 -10.68 -21.82 13.40
CA GLU A 215 -11.12 -20.46 13.52
C GLU A 215 -11.95 -20.28 14.79
N GLN A 216 -11.59 -19.29 15.57
CA GLN A 216 -12.33 -18.91 16.78
C GLN A 216 -12.58 -17.40 16.73
N ALA A 217 -13.78 -17.00 17.12
CA ALA A 217 -14.08 -15.59 17.27
C ALA A 217 -13.15 -14.97 18.33
N VAL A 218 -12.45 -13.93 17.94
CA VAL A 218 -11.63 -13.13 18.86
C VAL A 218 -12.46 -11.94 19.33
N VAL A 219 -12.70 -11.87 20.63
CA VAL A 219 -13.33 -10.69 21.25
C VAL A 219 -12.21 -9.91 21.96
N PRO A 220 -11.61 -8.91 21.31
CA PRO A 220 -10.52 -8.16 21.91
C PRO A 220 -11.04 -7.26 23.02
N LYS A 221 -10.24 -7.09 24.05
CA LYS A 221 -10.47 -6.06 25.06
C LYS A 221 -10.04 -4.72 24.49
N VAL A 222 -10.98 -3.89 24.12
CA VAL A 222 -10.70 -2.48 23.81
C VAL A 222 -10.32 -1.79 25.13
N PRO A 223 -9.14 -1.15 25.23
CA PRO A 223 -8.77 -0.42 26.43
C PRO A 223 -9.84 0.60 26.81
N GLY A 224 -10.39 0.50 28.02
CA GLY A 224 -11.47 1.35 28.51
C GLY A 224 -12.90 0.93 28.12
N ALA A 225 -13.08 -0.15 27.36
CA ALA A 225 -14.42 -0.70 27.13
C ALA A 225 -14.93 -1.41 28.41
N ALA A 226 -16.19 -1.20 28.72
CA ALA A 226 -16.85 -1.98 29.79
C ALA A 226 -16.80 -3.48 29.44
N PRO A 227 -16.66 -4.39 30.42
CA PRO A 227 -16.67 -5.80 30.16
C PRO A 227 -17.98 -6.18 29.46
N SER A 228 -17.87 -6.83 28.30
CA SER A 228 -19.04 -7.38 27.60
C SER A 228 -19.73 -8.36 28.55
N GLN A 229 -21.02 -8.16 28.79
CA GLN A 229 -21.84 -9.16 29.45
C GLN A 229 -21.82 -10.40 28.54
N THR A 230 -21.14 -11.44 28.97
CA THR A 230 -21.27 -12.74 28.35
C THR A 230 -22.73 -13.13 28.46
N ALA A 231 -23.44 -13.25 27.36
CA ALA A 231 -24.74 -13.88 27.33
C ALA A 231 -24.55 -15.30 27.88
N SER A 232 -25.09 -15.56 29.08
CA SER A 232 -25.24 -16.90 29.59
C SER A 232 -26.24 -17.59 28.67
N ALA A 233 -25.76 -18.58 27.91
CA ALA A 233 -26.63 -19.51 27.26
C ALA A 233 -27.21 -20.41 28.33
N ASP A 234 -28.50 -20.24 28.60
CA ASP A 234 -29.35 -21.22 29.26
C ASP A 234 -29.80 -22.31 28.24
#